data_fa82d2852ab64f5dbdb617f788692879
#
_entry.id   fa82d2852ab64f5dbdb617f788692879
#
_cell.length_a   1.000
_cell.length_b   1.000
_cell.length_c   1.000
_cell.angle_alpha   90.00
_cell.angle_beta   90.00
_cell.angle_gamma   90.00
#
_symmetry.space_group_name_H-M   'P 1'
#
loop_
_entity.id
_entity.type
_entity.pdbx_description
1 polymer ?
#
loop_
_entity_poly.entity_id
_entity_poly.type
_entity_poly.pdbx_seq_one_letter_code
_entity_poly.pdbx_strand_id
1 'polypeptide(L)'
;MFTDIQGTWPTHERFILTSCDDKYFDQYFPRFYKTYKEHWHLPIHVHIIDPSDISMQRLDKLDVTYTHCTTDPAVLKWPYSYVTYCQAQRFMLLGHNLLEGQSVIVADVDSYALREPNEIQKQTLESDMAFTEYNGRLMATFCNFHHGQRVLAKEAAIKMQQLIEDTNTIGVDQLVLKQTFESFPYNNLTHNEWIRHLDVKTEEDVKQHNKCLIYHEKGTRGKNKPVETTWTDIGL
;
A
#
# COMPACT_ATOMS: atom_id res chain seq x y z
N MET A 1 12.03 -13.43 -11.02
CA MET A 1 11.86 -12.07 -10.47
C MET A 1 11.56 -12.04 -8.97
N PHE A 2 10.81 -12.96 -8.43
CA PHE A 2 10.71 -13.14 -6.97
C PHE A 2 11.86 -14.03 -6.51
N THR A 3 13.03 -13.47 -6.41
CA THR A 3 14.15 -14.14 -5.80
C THR A 3 14.05 -13.91 -4.30
N ASP A 4 13.80 -15.01 -3.59
CA ASP A 4 13.96 -15.11 -2.15
C ASP A 4 13.20 -14.08 -1.30
N ILE A 5 11.86 -14.09 -1.40
CA ILE A 5 11.05 -13.41 -0.38
C ILE A 5 11.26 -14.15 0.94
N GLN A 6 11.82 -13.46 1.90
CA GLN A 6 12.04 -13.94 3.27
C GLN A 6 11.00 -13.35 4.20
N GLY A 7 10.80 -13.99 5.36
CA GLY A 7 9.81 -13.59 6.34
C GLY A 7 8.52 -14.40 6.26
N THR A 8 7.49 -13.94 6.95
CA THR A 8 6.26 -14.73 7.13
C THR A 8 5.04 -13.91 6.71
N TRP A 9 4.25 -14.44 5.78
CA TRP A 9 2.94 -13.89 5.43
C TRP A 9 1.98 -13.98 6.63
N PRO A 10 1.15 -12.96 6.90
CA PRO A 10 0.26 -12.95 8.04
C PRO A 10 -0.83 -14.02 7.90
N THR A 11 -1.17 -14.64 9.03
CA THR A 11 -2.27 -15.61 9.14
C THR A 11 -3.60 -14.98 9.55
N HIS A 12 -3.62 -13.69 9.82
CA HIS A 12 -4.83 -12.96 10.20
C HIS A 12 -5.85 -12.98 9.06
N GLU A 13 -7.13 -13.10 9.41
CA GLU A 13 -8.22 -13.04 8.45
C GLU A 13 -8.31 -11.66 7.78
N ARG A 14 -7.91 -10.61 8.50
CA ARG A 14 -7.91 -9.24 7.99
C ARG A 14 -6.69 -8.47 8.45
N PHE A 15 -6.05 -7.77 7.53
CA PHE A 15 -4.87 -6.96 7.82
C PHE A 15 -4.65 -5.88 6.76
N ILE A 16 -3.76 -4.95 7.06
CA ILE A 16 -3.29 -3.90 6.15
C ILE A 16 -1.95 -4.32 5.57
N LEU A 17 -1.85 -4.31 4.25
CA LEU A 17 -0.62 -4.59 3.49
C LEU A 17 -0.05 -3.29 2.92
N THR A 18 1.21 -3.03 3.20
CA THR A 18 1.98 -2.00 2.52
C THR A 18 3.30 -2.56 2.01
N SER A 19 3.89 -1.91 1.01
CA SER A 19 5.25 -2.24 0.56
C SER A 19 6.01 -0.98 0.16
N CYS A 20 7.32 -0.98 0.41
CA CYS A 20 8.19 0.12 0.09
C CYS A 20 9.66 -0.31 0.04
N ASP A 21 10.52 0.53 -0.51
CA ASP A 21 11.96 0.41 -0.35
C ASP A 21 12.42 0.92 1.03
N ASP A 22 13.68 0.69 1.34
CA ASP A 22 14.31 1.09 2.60
C ASP A 22 14.18 2.60 2.89
N LYS A 23 14.33 3.43 1.86
CA LYS A 23 14.24 4.89 1.98
C LYS A 23 12.82 5.35 2.33
N TYR A 24 11.81 4.80 1.67
CA TYR A 24 10.41 5.12 1.96
C TYR A 24 9.98 4.55 3.30
N PHE A 25 10.52 3.39 3.69
CA PHE A 25 10.32 2.84 5.02
C PHE A 25 10.84 3.79 6.09
N ASP A 26 12.06 4.28 5.97
CA ASP A 26 12.64 5.21 6.94
C ASP A 26 11.84 6.52 7.03
N GLN A 27 11.37 7.02 5.89
CA GLN A 27 10.73 8.33 5.79
C GLN A 27 9.24 8.34 6.18
N TYR A 28 8.47 7.32 5.79
CA TYR A 28 7.01 7.36 5.86
C TYR A 28 6.40 6.33 6.82
N PHE A 29 7.07 5.19 7.02
CA PHE A 29 6.50 4.10 7.80
C PHE A 29 6.19 4.45 9.26
N PRO A 30 6.96 5.27 10.00
CA PRO A 30 6.61 5.66 11.37
C PRO A 30 5.23 6.30 11.46
N ARG A 31 4.90 7.20 10.53
CA ARG A 31 3.59 7.86 10.49
C ARG A 31 2.47 6.91 10.05
N PHE A 32 2.73 6.11 9.01
CA PHE A 32 1.83 5.05 8.58
C PHE A 32 1.48 4.15 9.76
N TYR A 33 2.48 3.57 10.40
CA TYR A 33 2.31 2.66 11.53
C TYR A 33 1.49 3.30 12.66
N LYS A 34 1.90 4.48 13.13
CA LYS A 34 1.23 5.20 14.23
C LYS A 34 -0.24 5.43 13.93
N THR A 35 -0.55 6.02 12.79
CA THR A 35 -1.92 6.43 12.48
C THR A 35 -2.86 5.26 12.20
N TYR A 36 -2.38 4.20 11.53
CA TYR A 36 -3.18 3.00 11.32
C TYR A 36 -3.40 2.20 12.61
N LYS A 37 -2.40 2.12 13.48
CA LYS A 37 -2.57 1.51 14.81
C LYS A 37 -3.53 2.30 15.69
N GLU A 38 -3.47 3.62 15.66
CA GLU A 38 -4.33 4.50 16.46
C GLU A 38 -5.79 4.44 16.01
N HIS A 39 -6.05 4.39 14.71
CA HIS A 39 -7.41 4.56 14.18
C HIS A 39 -8.06 3.27 13.67
N TRP A 40 -7.28 2.28 13.23
CA TRP A 40 -7.86 1.13 12.54
C TRP A 40 -7.77 -0.18 13.32
N HIS A 41 -6.84 -0.27 14.26
CA HIS A 41 -6.62 -1.44 15.12
C HIS A 41 -6.46 -2.78 14.37
N LEU A 42 -6.12 -2.73 13.08
CA LEU A 42 -5.86 -3.92 12.28
C LEU A 42 -4.37 -4.31 12.35
N PRO A 43 -4.07 -5.61 12.25
CA PRO A 43 -2.70 -6.05 12.03
C PRO A 43 -2.12 -5.39 10.78
N ILE A 44 -0.83 -5.06 10.84
CA ILE A 44 -0.09 -4.48 9.71
C ILE A 44 0.92 -5.50 9.20
N HIS A 45 0.95 -5.69 7.89
CA HIS A 45 2.00 -6.40 7.19
C HIS A 45 2.77 -5.45 6.30
N VAL A 46 4.08 -5.40 6.45
CA VAL A 46 4.94 -4.58 5.61
C VAL A 46 5.90 -5.46 4.81
N HIS A 47 5.98 -5.20 3.51
CA HIS A 47 7.02 -5.77 2.67
C HIS A 47 8.07 -4.71 2.38
N ILE A 48 9.32 -5.03 2.69
CA ILE A 48 10.43 -4.10 2.48
C ILE A 48 11.37 -4.62 1.39
N ILE A 49 11.71 -3.74 0.46
CA ILE A 49 12.57 -4.03 -0.68
C ILE A 49 13.95 -3.44 -0.37
N ASP A 50 14.97 -4.27 -0.49
CA ASP A 50 16.38 -3.91 -0.21
C ASP A 50 16.57 -3.28 1.18
N PRO A 51 16.10 -3.93 2.27
CA PRO A 51 16.18 -3.36 3.61
C PRO A 51 17.62 -3.22 4.09
N SER A 52 17.90 -2.13 4.80
CA SER A 52 19.12 -2.01 5.60
C SER A 52 19.00 -2.80 6.91
N ASP A 53 20.15 -3.09 7.54
CA ASP A 53 20.19 -3.72 8.87
C ASP A 53 19.42 -2.90 9.91
N ILE A 54 19.42 -1.56 9.79
CA ILE A 54 18.70 -0.67 10.68
C ILE A 54 17.19 -0.86 10.53
N SER A 55 16.72 -0.94 9.31
CA SER A 55 15.29 -1.16 9.03
C SER A 55 14.82 -2.52 9.53
N MET A 56 15.64 -3.56 9.37
CA MET A 56 15.35 -4.89 9.92
C MET A 56 15.26 -4.87 11.45
N GLN A 57 16.24 -4.25 12.13
CA GLN A 57 16.21 -4.09 13.60
C GLN A 57 14.99 -3.30 14.11
N ARG A 58 14.48 -2.36 13.33
CA ARG A 58 13.25 -1.62 13.65
C ARG A 58 12.02 -2.50 13.50
N LEU A 59 11.94 -3.27 12.40
CA LEU A 59 10.83 -4.21 12.18
C LEU A 59 10.70 -5.23 13.31
N ASP A 60 11.81 -5.77 13.81
CA ASP A 60 11.84 -6.74 14.91
C ASP A 60 11.29 -6.19 16.25
N LYS A 61 11.22 -4.87 16.38
CA LYS A 61 10.70 -4.19 17.59
C LYS A 61 9.26 -3.73 17.46
N LEU A 62 8.70 -3.77 16.27
CA LEU A 62 7.33 -3.34 15.99
C LEU A 62 6.34 -4.50 16.09
N ASP A 63 5.12 -4.17 16.48
CA ASP A 63 3.99 -5.10 16.41
C ASP A 63 3.44 -5.15 14.96
N VAL A 64 4.24 -5.78 14.08
CA VAL A 64 3.90 -6.00 12.66
C VAL A 64 4.39 -7.39 12.23
N THR A 65 3.75 -7.94 11.21
CA THR A 65 4.36 -9.00 10.42
C THR A 65 5.10 -8.40 9.25
N TYR A 66 6.16 -9.03 8.79
CA TYR A 66 6.89 -8.51 7.64
C TYR A 66 7.45 -9.60 6.73
N THR A 67 7.64 -9.22 5.48
CA THR A 67 8.44 -9.93 4.49
C THR A 67 9.43 -8.95 3.86
N HIS A 68 10.52 -9.47 3.30
CA HIS A 68 11.48 -8.65 2.59
C HIS A 68 12.10 -9.41 1.42
N CYS A 69 12.65 -8.67 0.48
CA CYS A 69 13.43 -9.22 -0.63
C CYS A 69 14.60 -8.30 -0.97
N THR A 70 15.59 -8.89 -1.66
CA THR A 70 16.64 -8.12 -2.32
C THR A 70 16.38 -8.12 -3.82
N THR A 71 16.50 -6.96 -4.45
CA THR A 71 16.32 -6.85 -5.90
C THR A 71 17.53 -7.38 -6.63
N ASP A 72 17.29 -8.16 -7.69
CA ASP A 72 18.33 -8.53 -8.63
C ASP A 72 18.50 -7.43 -9.69
N PRO A 73 19.62 -6.70 -9.71
CA PRO A 73 19.85 -5.65 -10.71
C PRO A 73 19.74 -6.14 -12.15
N ALA A 74 19.96 -7.44 -12.41
CA ALA A 74 19.87 -8.02 -13.74
C ALA A 74 18.43 -8.04 -14.30
N VAL A 75 17.41 -7.98 -13.44
CA VAL A 75 16.00 -7.93 -13.84
C VAL A 75 15.49 -6.50 -14.02
N LEU A 76 16.18 -5.51 -13.48
CA LEU A 76 15.81 -4.10 -13.56
C LEU A 76 16.45 -3.43 -14.79
N LYS A 77 16.00 -3.83 -15.97
CA LYS A 77 16.62 -3.45 -17.26
C LYS A 77 16.42 -1.98 -17.66
N TRP A 78 15.41 -1.31 -17.10
CA TRP A 78 14.97 0.02 -17.54
C TRP A 78 15.16 1.07 -16.45
N PRO A 79 15.37 2.34 -16.78
CA PRO A 79 15.56 3.40 -15.78
C PRO A 79 14.47 3.50 -14.71
N TYR A 80 13.23 3.15 -15.04
CA TYR A 80 12.09 3.19 -14.12
C TYR A 80 11.70 1.82 -13.54
N SER A 81 12.39 0.73 -13.90
CA SER A 81 12.02 -0.63 -13.46
C SER A 81 11.98 -0.73 -11.93
N TYR A 82 12.95 -0.16 -11.23
CA TYR A 82 12.99 -0.19 -9.78
C TYR A 82 11.78 0.52 -9.14
N VAL A 83 11.48 1.74 -9.57
CA VAL A 83 10.34 2.50 -9.05
C VAL A 83 9.03 1.78 -9.32
N THR A 84 8.86 1.27 -10.54
CA THR A 84 7.67 0.51 -10.94
C THR A 84 7.56 -0.80 -10.15
N TYR A 85 8.68 -1.48 -9.92
CA TYR A 85 8.74 -2.67 -9.09
C TYR A 85 8.28 -2.37 -7.66
N CYS A 86 8.80 -1.31 -7.03
CA CYS A 86 8.38 -0.90 -5.69
C CYS A 86 6.88 -0.57 -5.61
N GLN A 87 6.34 0.10 -6.64
CA GLN A 87 4.91 0.41 -6.70
C GLN A 87 4.02 -0.82 -6.86
N ALA A 88 4.43 -1.80 -7.67
CA ALA A 88 3.65 -2.99 -7.97
C ALA A 88 3.78 -4.11 -6.92
N GLN A 89 4.84 -4.10 -6.13
CA GLN A 89 5.25 -5.23 -5.27
C GLN A 89 4.14 -5.69 -4.31
N ARG A 90 3.41 -4.78 -3.68
CA ARG A 90 2.30 -5.14 -2.78
C ARG A 90 1.20 -5.94 -3.48
N PHE A 91 0.91 -5.64 -4.74
CA PHE A 91 -0.10 -6.39 -5.51
C PHE A 91 0.45 -7.72 -6.00
N MET A 92 1.73 -7.79 -6.35
CA MET A 92 2.38 -9.03 -6.70
C MET A 92 2.42 -9.98 -5.50
N LEU A 93 2.78 -9.48 -4.32
CA LEU A 93 2.73 -10.25 -3.07
C LEU A 93 1.32 -10.73 -2.75
N LEU A 94 0.33 -9.84 -2.82
CA LEU A 94 -1.06 -10.18 -2.61
C LEU A 94 -1.51 -11.31 -3.54
N GLY A 95 -1.22 -11.19 -4.84
CA GLY A 95 -1.63 -12.19 -5.83
C GLY A 95 -1.04 -13.58 -5.61
N HIS A 96 0.16 -13.65 -5.04
CA HIS A 96 0.82 -14.92 -4.75
C HIS A 96 0.49 -15.50 -3.37
N ASN A 97 0.14 -14.67 -2.39
CA ASN A 97 0.05 -15.09 -0.99
C ASN A 97 -1.36 -14.96 -0.38
N LEU A 98 -2.35 -14.37 -1.06
CA LEU A 98 -3.71 -14.24 -0.53
C LEU A 98 -4.31 -15.62 -0.23
N LEU A 99 -4.58 -15.88 1.05
CA LEU A 99 -5.13 -17.14 1.52
C LEU A 99 -6.66 -17.15 1.49
N GLU A 100 -7.23 -18.34 1.55
CA GLU A 100 -8.66 -18.50 1.73
C GLU A 100 -9.11 -17.88 3.07
N GLY A 101 -10.23 -17.18 3.05
CA GLY A 101 -10.76 -16.47 4.22
C GLY A 101 -10.13 -15.10 4.49
N GLN A 102 -9.06 -14.73 3.79
CA GLN A 102 -8.42 -13.43 4.02
C GLN A 102 -9.10 -12.25 3.31
N SER A 103 -9.11 -11.11 3.99
CA SER A 103 -9.41 -9.78 3.45
C SER A 103 -8.24 -8.85 3.70
N VAL A 104 -7.75 -8.20 2.64
CA VAL A 104 -6.52 -7.43 2.69
C VAL A 104 -6.77 -6.00 2.19
N ILE A 105 -6.47 -5.04 3.06
CA ILE A 105 -6.44 -3.63 2.69
C ILE A 105 -5.03 -3.31 2.22
N VAL A 106 -4.89 -2.98 0.95
CA VAL A 106 -3.62 -2.56 0.36
C VAL A 106 -3.53 -1.05 0.42
N ALA A 107 -2.51 -0.51 1.05
CA ALA A 107 -2.31 0.93 1.21
C ALA A 107 -0.87 1.34 0.88
N ASP A 108 -0.71 2.52 0.26
CA ASP A 108 0.62 3.12 0.06
C ASP A 108 1.24 3.49 1.41
N VAL A 109 2.54 3.33 1.56
CA VAL A 109 3.27 3.64 2.81
C VAL A 109 3.27 5.14 3.12
N ASP A 110 3.11 6.00 2.11
CA ASP A 110 2.97 7.45 2.24
C ASP A 110 1.50 7.89 2.40
N SER A 111 0.61 6.95 2.72
CA SER A 111 -0.74 7.22 3.19
C SER A 111 -0.82 7.10 4.72
N TYR A 112 -1.78 7.79 5.33
CA TYR A 112 -2.04 7.65 6.76
C TYR A 112 -3.52 7.83 7.09
N ALA A 113 -3.95 7.13 8.14
CA ALA A 113 -5.31 7.18 8.61
C ALA A 113 -5.55 8.50 9.37
N LEU A 114 -6.70 9.13 9.12
CA LEU A 114 -7.10 10.37 9.79
C LEU A 114 -8.12 10.13 10.90
N ARG A 115 -8.85 9.04 10.84
CA ARG A 115 -9.88 8.65 11.80
C ARG A 115 -10.26 7.18 11.66
N GLU A 116 -11.04 6.69 12.60
CA GLU A 116 -11.70 5.39 12.45
C GLU A 116 -12.71 5.38 11.29
N PRO A 117 -12.81 4.23 10.58
CA PRO A 117 -13.91 4.00 9.64
C PRO A 117 -15.22 3.94 10.41
N ASN A 118 -16.26 4.62 9.88
CA ASN A 118 -17.61 4.46 10.40
C ASN A 118 -18.20 3.09 10.02
N GLU A 119 -19.37 2.73 10.55
CA GLU A 119 -19.99 1.40 10.35
C GLU A 119 -20.24 1.09 8.86
N ILE A 120 -20.66 2.06 8.06
CA ILE A 120 -20.87 1.88 6.62
C ILE A 120 -19.53 1.60 5.91
N GLN A 121 -18.49 2.35 6.30
CA GLN A 121 -17.14 2.13 5.77
C GLN A 121 -16.57 0.78 6.18
N LYS A 122 -16.79 0.34 7.42
CA LYS A 122 -16.40 -1.00 7.88
C LYS A 122 -17.09 -2.08 7.05
N GLN A 123 -18.41 -1.99 6.89
CA GLN A 123 -19.17 -2.92 6.05
C GLN A 123 -18.65 -2.97 4.61
N THR A 124 -18.39 -1.82 3.99
CA THR A 124 -17.83 -1.76 2.63
C THR A 124 -16.49 -2.49 2.54
N LEU A 125 -15.63 -2.31 3.54
CA LEU A 125 -14.33 -3.00 3.60
C LEU A 125 -14.44 -4.49 3.99
N GLU A 126 -15.57 -4.92 4.54
CA GLU A 126 -15.81 -6.31 4.95
C GLU A 126 -16.47 -7.15 3.86
N SER A 127 -17.30 -6.53 3.03
CA SER A 127 -18.17 -7.28 2.13
C SER A 127 -17.61 -7.45 0.73
N ASP A 128 -16.85 -6.47 0.21
CA ASP A 128 -16.57 -6.43 -1.21
C ASP A 128 -15.16 -5.91 -1.55
N MET A 129 -14.78 -6.19 -2.78
CA MET A 129 -13.66 -5.53 -3.41
C MET A 129 -13.95 -4.04 -3.53
N ALA A 130 -12.98 -3.20 -3.18
CA ALA A 130 -13.12 -1.76 -3.23
C ALA A 130 -11.88 -1.08 -3.77
N PHE A 131 -12.09 -0.06 -4.60
CA PHE A 131 -11.01 0.77 -5.16
C PHE A 131 -11.36 2.25 -5.05
N THR A 132 -10.34 3.07 -4.91
CA THR A 132 -10.47 4.49 -5.22
C THR A 132 -10.36 4.71 -6.72
N GLU A 133 -11.20 5.60 -7.24
CA GLU A 133 -11.19 5.96 -8.64
C GLU A 133 -10.91 7.47 -8.78
N TYR A 134 -10.03 7.83 -9.70
CA TYR A 134 -9.73 9.23 -10.00
C TYR A 134 -9.51 9.41 -11.50
N ASN A 135 -10.28 10.30 -12.12
CA ASN A 135 -10.23 10.57 -13.56
C ASN A 135 -10.31 9.29 -14.42
N GLY A 136 -11.21 8.37 -14.08
CA GLY A 136 -11.42 7.10 -14.79
C GLY A 136 -10.27 6.09 -14.64
N ARG A 137 -9.43 6.23 -13.62
CA ARG A 137 -8.35 5.30 -13.30
C ARG A 137 -8.58 4.68 -11.93
N LEU A 138 -8.35 3.38 -11.81
CA LEU A 138 -8.26 2.74 -10.50
C LEU A 138 -6.96 3.14 -9.84
N MET A 139 -7.08 3.70 -8.65
CA MET A 139 -5.92 4.17 -7.89
C MET A 139 -5.38 3.04 -7.02
N ALA A 140 -4.10 2.78 -7.15
CA ALA A 140 -3.39 1.77 -6.38
C ALA A 140 -3.12 2.18 -4.92
N THR A 141 -3.41 3.43 -4.56
CA THR A 141 -3.06 4.02 -3.26
C THR A 141 -3.78 3.37 -2.10
N PHE A 142 -5.03 2.97 -2.30
CA PHE A 142 -5.85 2.30 -1.31
C PHE A 142 -6.88 1.41 -1.99
N CYS A 143 -6.80 0.13 -1.70
CA CYS A 143 -7.65 -0.90 -2.29
C CYS A 143 -8.02 -1.93 -1.23
N ASN A 144 -9.17 -2.58 -1.37
CA ASN A 144 -9.57 -3.70 -0.53
C ASN A 144 -9.83 -4.94 -1.39
N PHE A 145 -9.28 -6.07 -0.97
CA PHE A 145 -9.40 -7.36 -1.64
C PHE A 145 -9.88 -8.43 -0.67
N HIS A 146 -10.75 -9.29 -1.13
CA HIS A 146 -11.18 -10.49 -0.43
C HIS A 146 -10.66 -11.75 -1.10
N HIS A 147 -10.67 -12.86 -0.38
CA HIS A 147 -10.26 -14.16 -0.91
C HIS A 147 -11.03 -14.58 -2.19
N GLY A 148 -12.26 -14.12 -2.38
CA GLY A 148 -13.02 -14.34 -3.61
C GLY A 148 -12.37 -13.78 -4.87
N GLN A 149 -11.49 -12.77 -4.75
CA GLN A 149 -10.72 -12.19 -5.84
C GLN A 149 -9.33 -12.81 -6.02
N ARG A 150 -9.01 -13.91 -5.33
CA ARG A 150 -7.67 -14.53 -5.36
C ARG A 150 -7.18 -14.83 -6.78
N VAL A 151 -8.05 -15.34 -7.63
CA VAL A 151 -7.69 -15.67 -9.03
C VAL A 151 -7.33 -14.40 -9.80
N LEU A 152 -8.12 -13.35 -9.66
CA LEU A 152 -7.89 -12.06 -10.32
C LEU A 152 -6.64 -11.37 -9.77
N ALA A 153 -6.43 -11.40 -8.45
CA ALA A 153 -5.24 -10.86 -7.83
C ALA A 153 -3.97 -11.57 -8.35
N LYS A 154 -4.02 -12.89 -8.52
CA LYS A 154 -2.92 -13.67 -9.11
C LYS A 154 -2.68 -13.31 -10.59
N GLU A 155 -3.75 -13.15 -11.37
CA GLU A 155 -3.65 -12.71 -12.76
C GLU A 155 -3.03 -11.32 -12.87
N ALA A 156 -3.46 -10.37 -12.03
CA ALA A 156 -2.87 -9.04 -11.95
C ALA A 156 -1.38 -9.08 -11.58
N ALA A 157 -1.01 -9.91 -10.61
CA ALA A 157 0.39 -10.09 -10.22
C ALA A 157 1.28 -10.56 -11.39
N ILE A 158 0.80 -11.55 -12.14
CA ILE A 158 1.52 -12.09 -13.32
C ILE A 158 1.66 -11.01 -14.40
N LYS A 159 0.59 -10.27 -14.70
CA LYS A 159 0.61 -9.18 -15.69
C LYS A 159 1.56 -8.04 -15.26
N MET A 160 1.55 -7.66 -13.98
CA MET A 160 2.46 -6.65 -13.46
C MET A 160 3.91 -7.08 -13.63
N GLN A 161 4.23 -8.32 -13.28
CA GLN A 161 5.56 -8.87 -13.45
C GLN A 161 6.03 -8.81 -14.91
N GLN A 162 5.21 -9.27 -15.86
CA GLN A 162 5.54 -9.25 -17.28
C GLN A 162 5.78 -7.82 -17.78
N LEU A 163 4.92 -6.87 -17.41
CA LEU A 163 5.06 -5.48 -17.85
C LEU A 163 6.30 -4.79 -17.27
N ILE A 164 6.71 -5.12 -16.04
CA ILE A 164 7.94 -4.58 -15.45
C ILE A 164 9.17 -5.11 -16.22
N GLU A 165 9.13 -6.36 -16.66
CA GLU A 165 10.21 -6.98 -17.45
C GLU A 165 10.30 -6.41 -18.86
N ASP A 166 9.17 -6.10 -19.48
CA ASP A 166 9.07 -5.80 -20.90
C ASP A 166 9.04 -4.29 -21.19
N THR A 167 8.72 -3.43 -20.22
CA THR A 167 8.48 -2.01 -20.47
C THR A 167 9.18 -1.07 -19.49
N ASN A 168 9.41 0.17 -19.96
CA ASN A 168 9.91 1.26 -19.13
C ASN A 168 8.75 2.22 -18.75
N THR A 169 7.70 1.69 -18.14
CA THR A 169 6.47 2.43 -17.86
C THR A 169 6.27 2.59 -16.36
N ILE A 170 5.99 3.81 -15.89
CA ILE A 170 5.58 4.10 -14.52
C ILE A 170 4.07 3.90 -14.40
N GLY A 171 3.60 3.41 -13.23
CA GLY A 171 2.18 3.22 -12.94
C GLY A 171 1.60 1.93 -13.55
N VAL A 172 2.45 0.93 -13.75
CA VAL A 172 2.04 -0.41 -14.20
C VAL A 172 0.98 -1.02 -13.27
N ASP A 173 1.07 -0.77 -11.97
CA ASP A 173 0.07 -1.18 -10.99
C ASP A 173 -1.33 -0.65 -11.34
N GLN A 174 -1.48 0.65 -11.59
CA GLN A 174 -2.76 1.26 -11.94
C GLN A 174 -3.30 0.75 -13.29
N LEU A 175 -2.41 0.58 -14.27
CA LEU A 175 -2.77 0.05 -15.58
C LEU A 175 -3.31 -1.37 -15.47
N VAL A 176 -2.61 -2.24 -14.77
CA VAL A 176 -3.00 -3.64 -14.62
C VAL A 176 -4.25 -3.79 -13.77
N LEU A 177 -4.36 -3.02 -12.67
CA LEU A 177 -5.58 -3.01 -11.86
C LEU A 177 -6.80 -2.64 -12.71
N LYS A 178 -6.70 -1.60 -13.52
CA LYS A 178 -7.77 -1.23 -14.43
C LYS A 178 -8.11 -2.37 -15.40
N GLN A 179 -7.15 -2.93 -16.11
CA GLN A 179 -7.35 -4.00 -17.08
C GLN A 179 -7.92 -5.28 -16.48
N THR A 180 -7.60 -5.57 -15.22
CA THR A 180 -8.02 -6.81 -14.57
C THR A 180 -9.37 -6.67 -13.86
N PHE A 181 -9.66 -5.53 -13.26
CA PHE A 181 -10.80 -5.37 -12.36
C PHE A 181 -11.93 -4.48 -12.90
N GLU A 182 -11.71 -3.71 -13.99
CA GLU A 182 -12.74 -2.82 -14.55
C GLU A 182 -14.05 -3.53 -14.94
N SER A 183 -13.98 -4.81 -15.31
CA SER A 183 -15.14 -5.60 -15.70
C SER A 183 -15.86 -6.30 -14.53
N PHE A 184 -15.34 -6.18 -13.32
CA PHE A 184 -15.88 -6.82 -12.13
C PHE A 184 -16.57 -5.81 -11.22
N PRO A 185 -17.64 -6.22 -10.52
CA PRO A 185 -18.26 -5.33 -9.54
C PRO A 185 -17.28 -5.00 -8.40
N TYR A 186 -17.13 -3.74 -8.13
CA TYR A 186 -16.38 -3.22 -6.98
C TYR A 186 -17.07 -2.00 -6.41
N ASN A 187 -16.85 -1.75 -5.12
CA ASN A 187 -17.28 -0.52 -4.50
C ASN A 187 -16.30 0.62 -4.85
N ASN A 188 -16.83 1.64 -5.50
CA ASN A 188 -16.05 2.84 -5.77
C ASN A 188 -15.94 3.68 -4.50
N LEU A 189 -14.73 3.75 -3.96
CA LEU A 189 -14.41 4.60 -2.83
C LEU A 189 -14.23 6.02 -3.36
N THR A 190 -15.29 6.82 -3.30
CA THR A 190 -15.26 8.18 -3.79
C THR A 190 -14.12 8.96 -3.13
N HIS A 191 -13.35 9.62 -3.94
CA HIS A 191 -12.12 10.32 -3.56
C HIS A 191 -12.27 11.23 -2.31
N ASN A 192 -13.42 11.90 -2.16
CA ASN A 192 -13.60 12.89 -1.10
C ASN A 192 -14.00 12.33 0.28
N GLU A 193 -14.51 11.10 0.34
CA GLU A 193 -14.98 10.50 1.60
C GLU A 193 -13.98 9.51 2.19
N TRP A 194 -13.23 8.86 1.33
CA TRP A 194 -12.32 7.79 1.72
C TRP A 194 -10.87 8.22 1.68
N ILE A 195 -10.44 8.73 0.56
CA ILE A 195 -9.04 9.10 0.38
C ILE A 195 -8.96 10.48 -0.27
N ARG A 196 -8.06 11.28 0.21
CA ARG A 196 -7.71 12.54 -0.40
C ARG A 196 -6.25 12.52 -0.85
N HIS A 197 -6.05 12.75 -2.13
CA HIS A 197 -4.76 13.10 -2.69
C HIS A 197 -4.62 14.61 -2.57
N LEU A 198 -3.76 15.09 -1.71
CA LEU A 198 -3.59 16.51 -1.53
C LEU A 198 -2.19 16.96 -1.92
N ASP A 199 -2.17 18.03 -2.68
CA ASP A 199 -1.15 19.05 -2.56
C ASP A 199 -1.42 19.85 -1.26
N VAL A 200 -1.31 19.21 -0.09
CA VAL A 200 -1.48 19.91 1.19
C VAL A 200 -0.28 20.75 1.47
N LYS A 201 -0.54 22.01 1.74
CA LYS A 201 0.48 23.00 2.05
C LYS A 201 0.67 23.21 3.55
N THR A 202 -0.30 22.82 4.38
CA THR A 202 -0.27 23.08 5.82
C THR A 202 -1.04 22.03 6.63
N GLU A 203 -0.73 21.89 7.95
CA GLU A 203 -1.53 21.07 8.87
C GLU A 203 -3.00 21.52 8.97
N GLU A 204 -3.24 22.82 8.79
CA GLU A 204 -4.57 23.40 8.77
C GLU A 204 -5.41 22.83 7.63
N ASP A 205 -4.81 22.64 6.46
CA ASP A 205 -5.46 22.00 5.31
C ASP A 205 -5.87 20.55 5.63
N VAL A 206 -5.08 19.82 6.43
CA VAL A 206 -5.44 18.48 6.89
C VAL A 206 -6.63 18.53 7.84
N LYS A 207 -6.63 19.46 8.81
CA LYS A 207 -7.69 19.59 9.81
C LYS A 207 -9.03 20.04 9.21
N GLN A 208 -9.00 20.89 8.19
CA GLN A 208 -10.23 21.35 7.49
C GLN A 208 -10.91 20.23 6.69
N HIS A 209 -10.23 19.10 6.47
CA HIS A 209 -10.74 17.98 5.69
C HIS A 209 -11.16 16.78 6.53
N ASN A 210 -11.71 17.00 7.70
CA ASN A 210 -12.18 16.01 8.70
C ASN A 210 -13.12 14.91 8.17
N LYS A 211 -13.53 14.98 6.92
CA LYS A 211 -14.43 13.98 6.32
C LYS A 211 -13.70 12.81 5.68
N CYS A 212 -12.43 12.97 5.31
CA CYS A 212 -11.66 11.89 4.69
C CYS A 212 -11.21 10.87 5.73
N LEU A 213 -11.21 9.62 5.33
CA LEU A 213 -10.74 8.51 6.15
C LEU A 213 -9.22 8.39 6.09
N ILE A 214 -8.65 8.61 4.93
CA ILE A 214 -7.23 8.43 4.62
C ILE A 214 -6.72 9.64 3.87
N TYR A 215 -5.50 10.00 4.20
CA TYR A 215 -4.72 11.00 3.50
C TYR A 215 -3.54 10.36 2.78
N HIS A 216 -3.27 10.78 1.55
CA HIS A 216 -2.14 10.32 0.76
C HIS A 216 -1.25 11.49 0.36
N GLU A 217 0.01 11.44 0.74
CA GLU A 217 1.03 12.45 0.43
C GLU A 217 1.54 12.32 -1.00
N LYS A 218 0.73 12.57 -1.99
CA LYS A 218 1.20 12.48 -3.36
C LYS A 218 2.19 13.58 -3.70
N GLY A 219 3.44 13.21 -3.93
CA GLY A 219 4.36 14.01 -4.74
C GLY A 219 4.98 15.24 -4.10
N THR A 220 4.87 15.42 -2.80
CA THR A 220 5.63 16.46 -2.10
C THR A 220 7.12 16.10 -1.99
N ARG A 221 7.71 15.73 -3.12
CA ARG A 221 9.16 15.60 -3.20
C ARG A 221 9.81 16.96 -2.89
N GLY A 222 9.85 17.29 -1.61
CA GLY A 222 10.80 18.25 -1.10
C GLY A 222 10.32 19.65 -0.75
N LYS A 223 9.04 20.01 -0.69
CA LYS A 223 8.71 21.44 -0.45
C LYS A 223 7.88 21.81 0.79
N ASN A 224 7.06 20.97 1.34
CA ASN A 224 6.44 21.23 2.66
C ASN A 224 6.16 19.87 3.28
N LYS A 225 6.99 19.45 4.22
CA LYS A 225 6.76 18.23 4.98
C LYS A 225 5.67 18.52 6.01
N PRO A 226 4.53 17.80 6.00
CA PRO A 226 3.66 17.79 7.17
C PRO A 226 4.45 17.27 8.38
N VAL A 227 3.91 17.45 9.58
CA VAL A 227 4.56 17.04 10.85
C VAL A 227 5.23 15.69 10.71
N GLU A 228 6.54 15.69 10.79
CA GLU A 228 7.35 14.47 10.72
C GLU A 228 7.06 13.61 11.96
N THR A 229 6.33 12.52 11.78
CA THR A 229 6.37 11.45 12.78
C THR A 229 7.68 10.71 12.61
N THR A 230 8.49 10.72 13.63
CA THR A 230 9.81 10.09 13.65
C THR A 230 9.73 8.70 14.29
N TRP A 231 10.80 7.93 14.17
CA TRP A 231 10.94 6.64 14.85
C TRP A 231 10.87 6.80 16.38
N THR A 232 11.36 7.91 16.93
CA THR A 232 11.25 8.23 18.36
C THR A 232 9.79 8.41 18.81
N ASP A 233 8.92 8.96 17.95
CA ASP A 233 7.50 9.15 18.28
C ASP A 233 6.70 7.84 18.40
N ILE A 234 7.28 6.74 17.94
CA ILE A 234 6.72 5.38 18.06
C ILE A 234 7.56 4.47 18.96
N GLY A 235 8.50 5.04 19.72
CA GLY A 235 9.28 4.36 20.75
C GLY A 235 10.53 3.63 20.25
N LEU A 236 11.09 4.02 19.09
CA LEU A 236 12.29 3.42 18.49
C LEU A 236 13.42 4.42 18.26
#